data_19afc8d45e13a92efed3fbd398437c12
#
_entry.id   19afc8d45e13a92efed3fbd398437c12
#
_cell.length_a   1.000
_cell.length_b   1.000
_cell.length_c   1.000
_cell.angle_alpha   90.00
_cell.angle_beta   90.00
_cell.angle_gamma   90.00
#
_symmetry.space_group_name_H-M   'P 1'
#
loop_
_entity.id
_entity.type
_entity.pdbx_description
1 polymer ?
#
loop_
_entity_poly.entity_id
_entity_poly.type
_entity_poly.pdbx_seq_one_letter_code
_entity_poly.pdbx_strand_id
1 'polypeptide(L)'
;MTKRTAAKHKIDRRMGENIWGRPKSPVNRREYGPGQHGQRRKAKLSDFGLQLRAKQKLKGYYGDLTEKQFRRIFGDAEKVKGDTGENLVGLLERRLDAVVYRAKFVATVFAARQFVNHGHILVNGKRVNIPSYRVKEGDIVEIREKSKQIAVVLEATQLPERDVPEYLEVDHSKMTVRFVRTPGLSDVPYPVIMEPNLVIEYYAQN
;
A
#
# COMPACT_ATOMS: atom_id res chain seq x y z
N MET A 1 -14.49 1.01 -11.04
CA MET A 1 -13.25 0.45 -10.43
C MET A 1 -12.58 -0.45 -11.45
N THR A 2 -11.27 -0.32 -11.67
CA THR A 2 -10.55 -1.18 -12.62
C THR A 2 -10.46 -2.59 -12.05
N LYS A 3 -11.01 -3.59 -12.76
CA LYS A 3 -10.94 -4.99 -12.34
C LYS A 3 -9.50 -5.49 -12.43
N ARG A 4 -8.98 -6.05 -11.33
CA ARG A 4 -7.66 -6.66 -11.35
C ARG A 4 -7.70 -7.98 -12.14
N THR A 5 -6.90 -8.07 -13.19
CA THR A 5 -6.78 -9.28 -14.02
C THR A 5 -5.58 -10.14 -13.64
N ALA A 6 -4.51 -9.54 -13.08
CA ALA A 6 -3.29 -10.24 -12.70
C ALA A 6 -3.40 -10.91 -11.32
N ALA A 7 -2.79 -12.08 -11.14
CA ALA A 7 -2.67 -12.75 -9.85
C ALA A 7 -1.84 -11.89 -8.88
N LYS A 8 -2.29 -11.81 -7.61
CA LYS A 8 -1.73 -10.90 -6.59
C LYS A 8 -0.21 -11.03 -6.43
N HIS A 9 0.28 -12.24 -6.31
CA HIS A 9 1.68 -12.52 -5.99
C HIS A 9 2.60 -12.70 -7.21
N LYS A 10 2.13 -12.38 -8.42
CA LYS A 10 3.04 -12.31 -9.58
C LYS A 10 4.11 -11.23 -9.41
N ILE A 11 3.77 -10.15 -8.71
CA ILE A 11 4.71 -9.06 -8.44
C ILE A 11 5.83 -9.52 -7.49
N ASP A 12 5.52 -10.24 -6.41
CA ASP A 12 6.51 -10.77 -5.47
C ASP A 12 7.56 -11.60 -6.22
N ARG A 13 7.11 -12.56 -7.04
CA ARG A 13 7.98 -13.40 -7.85
C ARG A 13 8.76 -12.63 -8.92
N ARG A 14 8.17 -11.56 -9.49
CA ARG A 14 8.86 -10.69 -10.46
C ARG A 14 9.96 -9.88 -9.78
N MET A 15 9.70 -9.39 -8.57
CA MET A 15 10.65 -8.65 -7.76
C MET A 15 11.66 -9.58 -7.06
N GLY A 16 11.34 -10.87 -6.89
CA GLY A 16 12.13 -11.80 -6.08
C GLY A 16 12.08 -11.47 -4.59
N GLU A 17 11.07 -10.74 -4.15
CA GLU A 17 10.92 -10.21 -2.79
C GLU A 17 9.48 -10.39 -2.32
N ASN A 18 9.30 -10.68 -1.03
CA ASN A 18 7.98 -10.75 -0.41
C ASN A 18 7.51 -9.34 -0.02
N ILE A 19 6.98 -8.58 -0.98
CA ILE A 19 6.70 -7.14 -0.82
C ILE A 19 5.66 -6.82 0.28
N TRP A 20 4.84 -7.78 0.69
CA TRP A 20 3.88 -7.61 1.79
C TRP A 20 4.24 -8.36 3.06
N GLY A 21 5.42 -9.02 3.13
CA GLY A 21 5.87 -9.77 4.30
C GLY A 21 5.01 -10.98 4.66
N ARG A 22 4.16 -11.47 3.74
CA ARG A 22 3.22 -12.55 4.06
C ARG A 22 3.88 -13.92 4.07
N PRO A 23 3.68 -14.75 5.12
CA PRO A 23 4.26 -16.09 5.20
C PRO A 23 3.86 -16.99 4.02
N LYS A 24 2.62 -16.81 3.51
CA LYS A 24 2.07 -17.60 2.37
C LYS A 24 2.44 -17.05 1.00
N SER A 25 3.38 -16.08 0.91
CA SER A 25 3.81 -15.57 -0.41
C SER A 25 4.50 -16.67 -1.23
N PRO A 26 4.12 -16.84 -2.52
CA PRO A 26 4.74 -17.85 -3.38
C PRO A 26 6.24 -17.65 -3.59
N VAL A 27 6.79 -16.45 -3.39
CA VAL A 27 8.23 -16.20 -3.52
C VAL A 27 9.03 -16.99 -2.49
N ASN A 28 8.46 -17.23 -1.30
CA ASN A 28 9.10 -18.03 -0.25
C ASN A 28 9.32 -19.51 -0.64
N ARG A 29 8.61 -19.98 -1.67
CA ARG A 29 8.73 -21.35 -2.17
C ARG A 29 9.30 -21.44 -3.59
N ARG A 30 9.17 -20.36 -4.37
CA ARG A 30 9.52 -20.29 -5.80
C ARG A 30 10.28 -18.98 -6.03
N GLU A 31 11.58 -19.00 -5.87
CA GLU A 31 12.48 -17.85 -5.99
C GLU A 31 12.65 -17.36 -7.44
N TYR A 32 12.12 -18.11 -8.43
CA TYR A 32 12.17 -17.74 -9.84
C TYR A 32 10.96 -16.93 -10.27
N GLY A 33 11.11 -16.16 -11.35
CA GLY A 33 10.07 -15.29 -11.90
C GLY A 33 8.80 -16.02 -12.31
N PRO A 34 7.68 -15.31 -12.52
CA PRO A 34 6.43 -15.91 -12.99
C PRO A 34 6.47 -16.20 -14.49
N GLY A 35 5.66 -17.19 -14.92
CA GLY A 35 5.47 -17.55 -16.31
C GLY A 35 6.43 -18.64 -16.80
N GLN A 36 6.26 -19.05 -18.08
CA GLN A 36 7.00 -20.13 -18.71
C GLN A 36 8.53 -19.92 -18.69
N HIS A 37 8.96 -18.69 -18.81
CA HIS A 37 10.37 -18.32 -18.85
C HIS A 37 10.94 -17.86 -17.49
N GLY A 38 10.20 -18.05 -16.41
CA GLY A 38 10.60 -17.58 -15.08
C GLY A 38 11.91 -18.16 -14.55
N GLN A 39 12.28 -19.38 -14.98
CA GLN A 39 13.51 -20.06 -14.57
C GLN A 39 14.75 -19.68 -15.40
N ARG A 40 14.59 -18.92 -16.50
CA ARG A 40 15.72 -18.45 -17.27
C ARG A 40 16.59 -17.50 -16.46
N ARG A 41 17.92 -17.55 -16.68
CA ARG A 41 18.87 -16.62 -16.08
C ARG A 41 18.46 -15.19 -16.44
N LYS A 42 18.31 -14.34 -15.43
CA LYS A 42 18.02 -12.91 -15.63
C LYS A 42 19.32 -12.19 -15.95
N ALA A 43 19.32 -11.35 -16.99
CA ALA A 43 20.40 -10.44 -17.27
C ALA A 43 20.50 -9.38 -16.15
N LYS A 44 21.68 -8.77 -16.01
CA LYS A 44 21.89 -7.59 -15.14
C LYS A 44 20.94 -6.47 -15.61
N LEU A 45 20.25 -5.86 -14.68
CA LEU A 45 19.38 -4.72 -15.00
C LEU A 45 20.23 -3.50 -15.38
N SER A 46 19.78 -2.76 -16.38
CA SER A 46 20.27 -1.40 -16.65
C SER A 46 19.75 -0.43 -15.58
N ASP A 47 20.32 0.78 -15.52
CA ASP A 47 19.89 1.81 -14.57
C ASP A 47 18.39 2.13 -14.74
N PHE A 48 17.94 2.32 -15.98
CA PHE A 48 16.52 2.44 -16.30
C PHE A 48 15.69 1.24 -15.78
N GLY A 49 16.22 0.02 -15.93
CA GLY A 49 15.58 -1.19 -15.43
C GLY A 49 15.43 -1.20 -13.90
N LEU A 50 16.43 -0.70 -13.18
CA LEU A 50 16.40 -0.56 -11.71
C LEU A 50 15.36 0.47 -11.29
N GLN A 51 15.35 1.65 -11.91
CA GLN A 51 14.39 2.72 -11.65
C GLN A 51 12.95 2.26 -11.94
N LEU A 52 12.73 1.63 -13.08
CA LEU A 52 11.43 1.06 -13.44
C LEU A 52 10.98 0.01 -12.41
N ARG A 53 11.90 -0.85 -11.97
CA ARG A 53 11.62 -1.89 -10.97
C ARG A 53 11.23 -1.28 -9.62
N ALA A 54 11.95 -0.26 -9.13
CA ALA A 54 11.63 0.45 -7.91
C ALA A 54 10.23 1.10 -7.99
N LYS A 55 9.92 1.77 -9.09
CA LYS A 55 8.58 2.30 -9.35
C LYS A 55 7.50 1.23 -9.32
N GLN A 56 7.69 0.11 -10.01
CA GLN A 56 6.71 -0.98 -10.04
C GLN A 56 6.55 -1.65 -8.68
N LYS A 57 7.62 -1.76 -7.88
CA LYS A 57 7.60 -2.27 -6.51
C LYS A 57 6.71 -1.39 -5.64
N LEU A 58 6.99 -0.09 -5.59
CA LEU A 58 6.24 0.87 -4.78
C LEU A 58 4.77 0.95 -5.20
N LYS A 59 4.51 1.08 -6.48
CA LYS A 59 3.15 1.09 -7.05
C LYS A 59 2.37 -0.19 -6.73
N GLY A 60 3.03 -1.33 -6.82
CA GLY A 60 2.46 -2.65 -6.54
C GLY A 60 2.11 -2.84 -5.08
N TYR A 61 2.96 -2.37 -4.17
CA TYR A 61 2.74 -2.45 -2.73
C TYR A 61 1.39 -1.84 -2.31
N TYR A 62 1.03 -0.68 -2.86
CA TYR A 62 -0.24 0.00 -2.59
C TYR A 62 -1.43 -0.54 -3.39
N GLY A 63 -1.43 -1.84 -3.67
CA GLY A 63 -2.54 -2.53 -4.31
C GLY A 63 -2.59 -2.39 -5.83
N ASP A 64 -1.44 -2.32 -6.45
CA ASP A 64 -1.28 -2.23 -7.91
C ASP A 64 -1.99 -1.00 -8.50
N LEU A 65 -1.56 0.17 -8.04
CA LEU A 65 -2.06 1.45 -8.54
C LEU A 65 -1.87 1.55 -10.05
N THR A 66 -2.82 2.16 -10.77
CA THR A 66 -2.63 2.42 -12.19
C THR A 66 -1.53 3.46 -12.39
N GLU A 67 -0.83 3.41 -13.53
CA GLU A 67 0.23 4.37 -13.84
C GLU A 67 -0.28 5.82 -13.78
N LYS A 68 -1.47 6.06 -14.32
CA LYS A 68 -2.11 7.39 -14.29
C LYS A 68 -2.31 7.90 -12.87
N GLN A 69 -2.75 7.03 -11.94
CA GLN A 69 -2.95 7.40 -10.54
C GLN A 69 -1.61 7.66 -9.85
N PHE A 70 -0.63 6.81 -10.07
CA PHE A 70 0.67 6.93 -9.44
C PHE A 70 1.41 8.19 -9.92
N ARG A 71 1.44 8.46 -11.23
CA ARG A 71 2.03 9.66 -11.82
C ARG A 71 1.36 10.95 -11.28
N ARG A 72 0.04 10.91 -11.06
CA ARG A 72 -0.67 12.05 -10.45
C ARG A 72 -0.22 12.28 -9.00
N ILE A 73 -0.07 11.21 -8.20
CA ILE A 73 0.41 11.32 -6.81
C ILE A 73 1.84 11.85 -6.80
N PHE A 74 2.69 11.37 -7.71
CA PHE A 74 4.06 11.85 -7.86
C PHE A 74 4.11 13.35 -8.19
N GLY A 75 3.36 13.81 -9.20
CA GLY A 75 3.29 15.23 -9.54
C GLY A 75 2.67 16.12 -8.45
N ASP A 76 1.83 15.54 -7.55
CA ASP A 76 1.38 16.24 -6.36
C ASP A 76 2.49 16.30 -5.30
N ALA A 77 3.35 15.27 -5.18
CA ALA A 77 4.48 15.23 -4.25
C ALA A 77 5.57 16.27 -4.60
N GLU A 78 5.82 16.46 -5.89
CA GLU A 78 6.78 17.46 -6.39
C GLU A 78 6.38 18.91 -6.05
N LYS A 79 5.08 19.19 -5.93
CA LYS A 79 4.57 20.52 -5.61
C LYS A 79 4.68 20.88 -4.12
N VAL A 80 4.85 19.88 -3.27
CA VAL A 80 4.98 20.08 -1.81
C VAL A 80 6.43 20.41 -1.49
N LYS A 81 6.67 21.40 -0.65
CA LYS A 81 8.02 21.75 -0.17
C LYS A 81 8.64 20.59 0.61
N GLY A 82 9.93 20.39 0.44
CA GLY A 82 10.70 19.34 1.12
C GLY A 82 11.19 18.25 0.18
N ASP A 83 11.56 17.11 0.74
CA ASP A 83 12.00 15.97 -0.05
C ASP A 83 10.84 15.31 -0.79
N THR A 84 10.98 15.16 -2.11
CA THR A 84 9.93 14.60 -2.97
C THR A 84 9.64 13.13 -2.65
N GLY A 85 10.67 12.37 -2.22
CA GLY A 85 10.52 10.97 -1.85
C GLY A 85 9.70 10.80 -0.57
N GLU A 86 9.99 11.61 0.44
CA GLU A 86 9.21 11.67 1.69
C GLU A 86 7.76 12.11 1.42
N ASN A 87 7.58 13.16 0.63
CA ASN A 87 6.27 13.65 0.23
C ASN A 87 5.46 12.58 -0.51
N LEU A 88 6.11 11.84 -1.42
CA LEU A 88 5.48 10.75 -2.17
C LEU A 88 4.98 9.65 -1.22
N VAL A 89 5.82 9.21 -0.29
CA VAL A 89 5.46 8.19 0.71
C VAL A 89 4.32 8.70 1.60
N GLY A 90 4.41 9.92 2.10
CA GLY A 90 3.36 10.55 2.90
C GLY A 90 2.02 10.61 2.17
N LEU A 91 2.01 10.99 0.88
CA LEU A 91 0.77 11.00 0.07
C LEU A 91 0.21 9.60 -0.19
N LEU A 92 1.08 8.59 -0.31
CA LEU A 92 0.66 7.19 -0.49
C LEU A 92 0.06 6.62 0.80
N GLU A 93 0.64 6.91 1.96
CA GLU A 93 0.13 6.46 3.27
C GLU A 93 -1.14 7.21 3.72
N ARG A 94 -1.35 8.45 3.24
CA ARG A 94 -2.60 9.20 3.47
C ARG A 94 -3.79 8.67 2.69
N ARG A 95 -3.64 7.71 1.81
CA ARG A 95 -4.77 7.07 1.12
C ARG A 95 -5.62 6.28 2.10
N LEU A 96 -6.94 6.39 1.98
CA LEU A 96 -7.87 5.70 2.87
C LEU A 96 -7.70 4.16 2.84
N ASP A 97 -7.41 3.58 1.67
CA ASP A 97 -7.13 2.15 1.57
C ASP A 97 -5.82 1.76 2.30
N ALA A 98 -4.80 2.61 2.30
CA ALA A 98 -3.57 2.40 3.05
C ALA A 98 -3.82 2.52 4.57
N VAL A 99 -4.52 3.56 5.02
CA VAL A 99 -4.86 3.75 6.44
C VAL A 99 -5.64 2.55 6.99
N VAL A 100 -6.68 2.08 6.29
CA VAL A 100 -7.46 0.90 6.68
C VAL A 100 -6.61 -0.37 6.75
N TYR A 101 -5.66 -0.52 5.84
CA TYR A 101 -4.70 -1.62 5.86
C TYR A 101 -3.73 -1.53 7.04
N ARG A 102 -3.15 -0.35 7.31
CA ARG A 102 -2.23 -0.12 8.43
C ARG A 102 -2.90 -0.28 9.79
N ALA A 103 -4.15 0.15 9.92
CA ALA A 103 -4.95 -0.03 11.14
C ALA A 103 -5.31 -1.49 11.43
N LYS A 104 -4.90 -2.46 10.61
CA LYS A 104 -5.19 -3.90 10.73
C LYS A 104 -6.68 -4.26 10.64
N PHE A 105 -7.52 -3.39 10.10
CA PHE A 105 -8.94 -3.70 9.92
C PHE A 105 -9.19 -4.79 8.89
N VAL A 106 -8.24 -5.01 7.99
CA VAL A 106 -8.29 -6.08 6.99
C VAL A 106 -6.90 -6.65 6.74
N ALA A 107 -6.85 -7.90 6.29
CA ALA A 107 -5.60 -8.66 6.16
C ALA A 107 -4.70 -8.24 4.98
N THR A 108 -5.23 -7.59 3.94
CA THR A 108 -4.46 -7.22 2.74
C THR A 108 -4.85 -5.84 2.22
N VAL A 109 -3.90 -5.16 1.56
CA VAL A 109 -4.16 -3.89 0.88
C VAL A 109 -5.27 -3.99 -0.18
N PHE A 110 -5.41 -5.15 -0.82
CA PHE A 110 -6.48 -5.40 -1.79
C PHE A 110 -7.85 -5.53 -1.12
N ALA A 111 -7.88 -6.19 0.05
CA ALA A 111 -9.09 -6.26 0.86
C ALA A 111 -9.47 -4.88 1.39
N ALA A 112 -8.50 -4.06 1.81
CA ALA A 112 -8.74 -2.68 2.23
C ALA A 112 -9.41 -1.85 1.12
N ARG A 113 -8.87 -1.93 -0.08
CA ARG A 113 -9.44 -1.25 -1.23
C ARG A 113 -10.88 -1.70 -1.53
N GLN A 114 -11.15 -3.00 -1.48
CA GLN A 114 -12.50 -3.54 -1.66
C GLN A 114 -13.43 -3.11 -0.53
N PHE A 115 -12.96 -3.16 0.70
CA PHE A 115 -13.73 -2.80 1.89
C PHE A 115 -14.16 -1.32 1.86
N VAL A 116 -13.25 -0.42 1.50
CA VAL A 116 -13.58 0.99 1.29
C VAL A 116 -14.59 1.16 0.15
N ASN A 117 -14.38 0.53 -1.01
CA ASN A 117 -15.28 0.65 -2.17
C ASN A 117 -16.71 0.20 -1.85
N HIS A 118 -16.86 -0.84 -1.02
CA HIS A 118 -18.17 -1.33 -0.60
C HIS A 118 -18.83 -0.41 0.44
N GLY A 119 -18.12 0.64 0.89
CA GLY A 119 -18.64 1.68 1.80
C GLY A 119 -18.81 1.20 3.22
N HIS A 120 -17.90 0.36 3.68
CA HIS A 120 -17.84 -0.10 5.08
C HIS A 120 -17.11 0.88 6.00
N ILE A 121 -16.55 1.96 5.46
CA ILE A 121 -15.72 2.93 6.17
C ILE A 121 -16.45 4.28 6.28
N LEU A 122 -16.31 4.90 7.45
CA LEU A 122 -16.69 6.29 7.70
C LEU A 122 -15.41 7.09 7.97
N VAL A 123 -15.39 8.34 7.55
CA VAL A 123 -14.37 9.32 7.90
C VAL A 123 -15.08 10.50 8.56
N ASN A 124 -14.74 10.80 9.81
CA ASN A 124 -15.43 11.82 10.61
C ASN A 124 -16.96 11.64 10.60
N GLY A 125 -17.44 10.40 10.77
CA GLY A 125 -18.85 10.03 10.78
C GLY A 125 -19.53 9.99 9.41
N LYS A 126 -18.84 10.37 8.32
CA LYS A 126 -19.39 10.37 6.95
C LYS A 126 -18.89 9.18 6.16
N ARG A 127 -19.80 8.49 5.46
CA ARG A 127 -19.47 7.35 4.60
C ARG A 127 -18.60 7.78 3.43
N VAL A 128 -17.43 7.14 3.29
CA VAL A 128 -16.50 7.35 2.18
C VAL A 128 -16.25 6.01 1.48
N ASN A 129 -16.50 5.94 0.17
CA ASN A 129 -16.31 4.75 -0.65
C ASN A 129 -15.22 4.93 -1.72
N ILE A 130 -14.34 5.91 -1.53
CA ILE A 130 -13.26 6.24 -2.46
C ILE A 130 -11.92 5.82 -1.82
N PRO A 131 -11.26 4.74 -2.28
CA PRO A 131 -10.00 4.27 -1.71
C PRO A 131 -8.85 5.28 -1.77
N SER A 132 -8.87 6.14 -2.79
CA SER A 132 -7.87 7.20 -2.98
C SER A 132 -8.19 8.49 -2.21
N TYR A 133 -9.22 8.49 -1.36
CA TYR A 133 -9.49 9.62 -0.46
C TYR A 133 -8.24 9.89 0.40
N ARG A 134 -7.83 11.15 0.48
CA ARG A 134 -6.66 11.57 1.26
C ARG A 134 -7.09 11.95 2.67
N VAL A 135 -6.75 11.10 3.62
CA VAL A 135 -6.98 11.35 5.04
C VAL A 135 -6.07 12.49 5.49
N LYS A 136 -6.59 13.36 6.34
CA LYS A 136 -5.87 14.51 6.92
C LYS A 136 -5.48 14.19 8.36
N GLU A 137 -4.49 14.91 8.86
CA GLU A 137 -4.11 14.85 10.27
C GLU A 137 -5.29 15.23 11.16
N GLY A 138 -5.54 14.44 12.19
CA GLY A 138 -6.69 14.57 13.07
C GLY A 138 -7.97 13.86 12.59
N ASP A 139 -8.05 13.40 11.33
CA ASP A 139 -9.22 12.67 10.87
C ASP A 139 -9.38 11.33 11.61
N ILE A 140 -10.63 11.01 11.95
CA ILE A 140 -11.01 9.74 12.54
C ILE A 140 -11.64 8.86 11.46
N VAL A 141 -11.02 7.70 11.23
CA VAL A 141 -11.51 6.67 10.31
C VAL A 141 -12.08 5.52 11.13
N GLU A 142 -13.30 5.11 10.85
CA GLU A 142 -14.00 4.07 11.63
C GLU A 142 -14.70 3.07 10.71
N ILE A 143 -14.86 1.86 11.21
CA ILE A 143 -15.68 0.85 10.55
C ILE A 143 -17.14 1.13 10.87
N ARG A 144 -17.99 1.14 9.84
CA ARG A 144 -19.43 1.29 9.97
C ARG A 144 -19.99 0.20 10.89
N GLU A 145 -20.91 0.55 11.80
CA GLU A 145 -21.45 -0.34 12.84
C GLU A 145 -21.90 -1.70 12.30
N LYS A 146 -22.73 -1.68 11.25
CA LYS A 146 -23.20 -2.91 10.58
C LYS A 146 -22.09 -3.79 9.99
N SER A 147 -20.87 -3.28 9.88
CA SER A 147 -19.74 -3.98 9.26
C SER A 147 -18.70 -4.46 10.26
N LYS A 148 -18.83 -4.12 11.54
CA LYS A 148 -17.89 -4.52 12.60
C LYS A 148 -17.89 -6.03 12.84
N GLN A 149 -19.03 -6.70 12.62
CA GLN A 149 -19.19 -8.14 12.83
C GLN A 149 -18.78 -9.01 11.63
N ILE A 150 -18.23 -8.40 10.56
CA ILE A 150 -17.78 -9.16 9.39
C ILE A 150 -16.56 -10.00 9.77
N ALA A 151 -16.62 -11.31 9.52
CA ALA A 151 -15.57 -12.27 9.88
C ALA A 151 -14.16 -11.84 9.42
N VAL A 152 -14.04 -11.30 8.21
CA VAL A 152 -12.76 -10.78 7.65
C VAL A 152 -12.15 -9.68 8.52
N VAL A 153 -12.97 -8.86 9.20
CA VAL A 153 -12.48 -7.80 10.10
C VAL A 153 -12.01 -8.41 11.41
N LEU A 154 -12.83 -9.28 12.01
CA LEU A 154 -12.51 -9.93 13.28
C LEU A 154 -11.23 -10.77 13.18
N GLU A 155 -11.08 -11.53 12.09
CA GLU A 155 -9.86 -12.30 11.83
C GLU A 155 -8.64 -11.39 11.64
N ALA A 156 -8.78 -10.28 10.92
CA ALA A 156 -7.68 -9.39 10.62
C ALA A 156 -7.13 -8.66 11.85
N THR A 157 -7.99 -8.28 12.79
CA THR A 157 -7.58 -7.63 14.06
C THR A 157 -6.80 -8.55 14.98
N GLN A 158 -7.02 -9.86 14.88
CA GLN A 158 -6.34 -10.89 15.69
C GLN A 158 -5.01 -11.36 15.08
N LEU A 159 -4.72 -11.03 13.79
CA LEU A 159 -3.49 -11.47 13.14
C LEU A 159 -2.25 -10.79 13.71
N PRO A 160 -1.24 -11.54 14.19
CA PRO A 160 -0.01 -10.98 14.74
C PRO A 160 1.00 -10.52 13.65
N GLU A 161 0.68 -10.73 12.37
CA GLU A 161 1.62 -10.55 11.25
C GLU A 161 2.13 -9.11 11.03
N ARG A 162 1.48 -8.12 11.63
CA ARG A 162 1.82 -6.69 11.41
C ARG A 162 1.58 -5.87 12.66
N ASP A 163 2.42 -4.88 12.87
CA ASP A 163 2.25 -3.88 13.91
C ASP A 163 1.55 -2.63 13.36
N VAL A 164 0.87 -1.91 14.24
CA VAL A 164 0.29 -0.60 13.91
C VAL A 164 1.42 0.42 14.00
N PRO A 165 1.64 1.23 12.95
CA PRO A 165 2.68 2.25 12.98
C PRO A 165 2.30 3.42 13.90
N GLU A 166 3.30 4.13 14.43
CA GLU A 166 3.15 5.21 15.41
C GLU A 166 2.36 6.43 14.92
N TYR A 167 2.28 6.64 13.60
CA TYR A 167 1.48 7.74 13.03
C TYR A 167 -0.04 7.46 13.01
N LEU A 168 -0.46 6.30 13.55
CA LEU A 168 -1.85 5.89 13.69
C LEU A 168 -2.15 5.54 15.15
N GLU A 169 -3.19 6.12 15.72
CA GLU A 169 -3.77 5.70 16.99
C GLU A 169 -4.98 4.82 16.72
N VAL A 170 -4.89 3.52 17.04
CA VAL A 170 -5.94 2.54 16.74
C VAL A 170 -6.59 2.05 18.02
N ASP A 171 -7.91 2.16 18.09
CA ASP A 171 -8.74 1.49 19.10
C ASP A 171 -9.46 0.31 18.44
N HIS A 172 -8.92 -0.89 18.61
CA HIS A 172 -9.51 -2.11 18.02
C HIS A 172 -10.84 -2.50 18.68
N SER A 173 -11.12 -2.07 19.93
CA SER A 173 -12.38 -2.34 20.60
C SER A 173 -13.53 -1.56 19.96
N LYS A 174 -13.28 -0.31 19.61
CA LYS A 174 -14.21 0.56 18.90
C LYS A 174 -14.11 0.43 17.38
N MET A 175 -13.05 -0.21 16.88
CA MET A 175 -12.70 -0.29 15.45
C MET A 175 -12.58 1.10 14.82
N THR A 176 -11.85 1.97 15.49
CA THR A 176 -11.55 3.34 15.06
C THR A 176 -10.05 3.55 14.96
N VAL A 177 -9.63 4.41 14.06
CA VAL A 177 -8.25 4.86 13.91
C VAL A 177 -8.21 6.37 13.70
N ARG A 178 -7.32 7.04 14.43
CA ARG A 178 -7.00 8.44 14.24
C ARG A 178 -5.70 8.57 13.46
N PHE A 179 -5.70 9.38 12.43
CA PHE A 179 -4.49 9.71 11.67
C PHE A 179 -3.78 10.88 12.37
N VAL A 180 -2.64 10.60 13.02
CA VAL A 180 -1.97 11.58 13.90
C VAL A 180 -1.11 12.55 13.10
N ARG A 181 -0.21 12.02 12.26
CA ARG A 181 0.72 12.81 11.45
C ARG A 181 0.99 12.17 10.10
N THR A 182 1.45 12.95 9.15
CA THR A 182 1.92 12.42 7.88
C THR A 182 3.27 11.73 8.07
N PRO A 183 3.42 10.43 7.73
CA PRO A 183 4.66 9.71 7.95
C PRO A 183 5.72 10.02 6.90
N GLY A 184 6.99 9.93 7.28
CA GLY A 184 8.13 9.82 6.39
C GLY A 184 8.43 8.37 5.99
N LEU A 185 9.47 8.16 5.17
CA LEU A 185 9.86 6.83 4.69
C LEU A 185 10.24 5.90 5.84
N SER A 186 10.96 6.41 6.84
CA SER A 186 11.44 5.66 7.99
C SER A 186 10.33 5.20 8.94
N ASP A 187 9.21 5.93 8.96
CA ASP A 187 8.07 5.63 9.84
C ASP A 187 7.22 4.47 9.32
N VAL A 188 7.32 4.20 8.02
CA VAL A 188 6.45 3.21 7.36
C VAL A 188 7.05 1.81 7.47
N PRO A 189 6.37 0.84 8.11
CA PRO A 189 6.88 -0.52 8.27
C PRO A 189 6.78 -1.32 6.96
N TYR A 190 7.67 -1.02 6.02
CA TYR A 190 7.80 -1.82 4.80
C TYR A 190 8.55 -3.12 5.09
N PRO A 191 8.03 -4.29 4.65
CA PRO A 191 8.73 -5.56 4.81
C PRO A 191 9.98 -5.71 3.94
N VAL A 192 10.14 -4.82 2.96
CA VAL A 192 11.25 -4.79 2.00
C VAL A 192 11.71 -3.35 1.81
N ILE A 193 12.96 -3.17 1.40
CA ILE A 193 13.51 -1.84 1.13
C ILE A 193 12.75 -1.19 -0.03
N MET A 194 12.22 0.00 0.22
CA MET A 194 11.62 0.86 -0.80
C MET A 194 12.59 2.00 -1.14
N GLU A 195 12.73 2.29 -2.42
CA GLU A 195 13.70 3.24 -2.96
C GLU A 195 12.97 4.36 -3.73
N PRO A 196 12.36 5.33 -3.02
CA PRO A 196 11.64 6.43 -3.67
C PRO A 196 12.56 7.32 -4.53
N ASN A 197 13.85 7.39 -4.22
CA ASN A 197 14.83 8.15 -5.02
C ASN A 197 14.93 7.62 -6.45
N LEU A 198 14.97 6.29 -6.64
CA LEU A 198 14.96 5.70 -7.98
C LEU A 198 13.65 5.97 -8.73
N VAL A 199 12.55 6.18 -8.01
CA VAL A 199 11.27 6.57 -8.61
C VAL A 199 11.33 8.02 -9.10
N ILE A 200 11.97 8.92 -8.34
CA ILE A 200 12.18 10.32 -8.74
C ILE A 200 13.03 10.37 -10.00
N GLU A 201 14.15 9.66 -10.01
CA GLU A 201 15.04 9.56 -11.18
C GLU A 201 14.30 9.03 -12.42
N TYR A 202 13.46 8.00 -12.24
CA TYR A 202 12.64 7.45 -13.33
C TYR A 202 11.76 8.53 -13.98
N TYR A 203 11.07 9.35 -13.18
CA TYR A 203 10.19 10.39 -13.71
C TYR A 203 10.93 11.65 -14.18
N ALA A 204 12.12 11.91 -13.68
CA ALA A 204 12.97 12.99 -14.18
C ALA A 204 13.51 12.74 -15.60
N GLN A 205 13.63 11.47 -16.00
CA GLN A 205 14.13 11.07 -17.32
C GLN A 205 13.01 10.78 -18.35
N ASN A 206 11.73 10.72 -17.91
CA ASN A 206 10.57 10.33 -18.71
C ASN A 206 9.36 11.24 -18.41
#